data_39feafedced0634b5a0ee32e1bac0ae9
#
_entry.id   39feafedced0634b5a0ee32e1bac0ae9
#
_cell.length_a   1.000
_cell.length_b   1.000
_cell.length_c   1.000
_cell.angle_alpha   90.00
_cell.angle_beta   90.00
_cell.angle_gamma   90.00
#
_symmetry.space_group_name_H-M   'P 1'
#
loop_
_entity.id
_entity.type
_entity.pdbx_description
1 polymer ?
#
loop_
_entity_poly.entity_id
_entity_poly.type
_entity_poly.pdbx_seq_one_letter_code
_entity_poly.pdbx_strand_id
1 'polypeptide(L)'
;MVPATLTVGLSLLGWANLNFYFHSYYADPASLKSNAYRSAQQNYEIQTAQSRYQASLGPGYHVFAVGKRPPPYNAITTRYLAADQEWTALTNPAVELPAISPENQGLAFLFFPGNEQYRELTHKLYPGGLDSEVATKRGTHLFYTYVLTPRQTQAVHK
;
A
#
# COMPACT_ATOMS: atom_id res chain seq x y z
N MET A 1 25.90 42.66 9.47
CA MET A 1 25.40 42.66 8.07
C MET A 1 26.03 41.47 7.36
N VAL A 2 25.26 40.50 6.89
CA VAL A 2 25.78 39.40 6.07
C VAL A 2 26.13 39.98 4.70
N PRO A 3 27.35 39.78 4.18
CA PRO A 3 27.73 40.33 2.88
C PRO A 3 26.83 39.70 1.77
N ALA A 4 26.34 40.57 0.87
CA ALA A 4 25.45 40.16 -0.22
C ALA A 4 25.99 39.00 -1.06
N THR A 5 27.31 38.90 -1.20
CA THR A 5 28.04 37.80 -1.88
C THR A 5 27.79 36.45 -1.20
N LEU A 6 27.72 36.38 0.13
CA LEU A 6 27.50 35.15 0.86
C LEU A 6 26.02 34.65 0.66
N THR A 7 25.08 35.58 0.65
CA THR A 7 23.67 35.27 0.42
C THR A 7 23.46 34.71 -0.98
N VAL A 8 24.04 35.34 -2.01
CA VAL A 8 23.97 34.87 -3.40
C VAL A 8 24.62 33.49 -3.54
N GLY A 9 25.78 33.27 -2.93
CA GLY A 9 26.46 31.97 -2.97
C GLY A 9 25.64 30.85 -2.34
N LEU A 10 25.03 31.08 -1.17
CA LEU A 10 24.15 30.09 -0.52
C LEU A 10 22.88 29.81 -1.31
N SER A 11 22.30 30.85 -1.95
CA SER A 11 21.12 30.68 -2.79
C SER A 11 21.43 29.84 -4.04
N LEU A 12 22.57 30.08 -4.68
CA LEU A 12 23.00 29.28 -5.84
C LEU A 12 23.30 27.82 -5.47
N LEU A 13 23.96 27.58 -4.34
CA LEU A 13 24.21 26.23 -3.84
C LEU A 13 22.90 25.52 -3.48
N GLY A 14 21.99 26.21 -2.84
CA GLY A 14 20.65 25.68 -2.53
C GLY A 14 19.89 25.31 -3.80
N TRP A 15 19.86 26.20 -4.78
CA TRP A 15 19.21 25.95 -6.07
C TRP A 15 19.89 24.81 -6.84
N ALA A 16 21.22 24.76 -6.90
CA ALA A 16 21.94 23.69 -7.56
C ALA A 16 21.67 22.31 -6.92
N ASN A 17 21.64 22.24 -5.58
CA ASN A 17 21.30 21.02 -4.85
C ASN A 17 19.85 20.58 -5.12
N LEU A 18 18.89 21.50 -5.09
CA LEU A 18 17.49 21.19 -5.40
C LEU A 18 17.35 20.72 -6.85
N ASN A 19 17.98 21.43 -7.80
CA ASN A 19 17.93 21.04 -9.21
C ASN A 19 18.60 19.69 -9.45
N PHE A 20 19.76 19.42 -8.83
CA PHE A 20 20.42 18.11 -8.90
C PHE A 20 19.52 17.03 -8.34
N TYR A 21 18.96 17.22 -7.13
CA TYR A 21 18.17 16.19 -6.46
C TYR A 21 16.85 15.91 -7.17
N PHE A 22 16.11 16.95 -7.56
CA PHE A 22 14.76 16.77 -8.13
C PHE A 22 14.72 16.59 -9.64
N HIS A 23 15.75 17.00 -10.38
CA HIS A 23 15.77 16.87 -11.83
C HIS A 23 16.86 15.90 -12.32
N SER A 24 18.10 16.10 -11.91
CA SER A 24 19.21 15.29 -12.44
C SER A 24 19.27 13.90 -11.83
N TYR A 25 19.17 13.79 -10.51
CA TYR A 25 19.23 12.50 -9.83
C TYR A 25 18.02 11.61 -10.14
N TYR A 26 16.82 12.19 -10.14
CA TYR A 26 15.59 11.46 -10.48
C TYR A 26 15.45 11.18 -11.99
N ALA A 27 16.06 11.97 -12.84
CA ALA A 27 16.06 11.76 -14.29
C ALA A 27 17.21 10.85 -14.76
N ASP A 28 18.22 10.59 -13.93
CA ASP A 28 19.35 9.74 -14.31
C ASP A 28 18.91 8.28 -14.51
N PRO A 29 19.03 7.76 -15.76
CA PRO A 29 18.64 6.38 -16.06
C PRO A 29 19.43 5.33 -15.27
N ALA A 30 20.66 5.65 -14.81
CA ALA A 30 21.46 4.74 -14.01
C ALA A 30 20.94 4.62 -12.58
N SER A 31 20.55 5.75 -11.96
CA SER A 31 19.90 5.77 -10.66
C SER A 31 18.58 5.02 -10.66
N LEU A 32 17.75 5.24 -11.69
CA LEU A 32 16.46 4.55 -11.87
C LEU A 32 16.61 3.06 -12.17
N LYS A 33 17.75 2.62 -12.68
CA LYS A 33 18.04 1.21 -12.99
C LYS A 33 18.57 0.43 -11.78
N SER A 34 19.00 1.09 -10.70
CA SER A 34 19.48 0.36 -9.53
C SER A 34 18.35 -0.47 -8.91
N ASN A 35 18.63 -1.74 -8.63
CA ASN A 35 17.64 -2.64 -8.02
C ASN A 35 17.19 -2.12 -6.64
N ALA A 36 18.08 -1.50 -5.88
CA ALA A 36 17.77 -0.91 -4.59
C ALA A 36 16.79 0.25 -4.69
N TYR A 37 16.98 1.15 -5.66
CA TYR A 37 16.09 2.28 -5.89
C TYR A 37 14.70 1.82 -6.35
N ARG A 38 14.64 0.89 -7.31
CA ARG A 38 13.36 0.33 -7.79
C ARG A 38 12.59 -0.35 -6.68
N SER A 39 13.26 -1.14 -5.85
CA SER A 39 12.62 -1.83 -4.72
C SER A 39 12.11 -0.83 -3.68
N ALA A 40 12.89 0.20 -3.37
CA ALA A 40 12.48 1.23 -2.42
C ALA A 40 11.29 2.05 -2.94
N GLN A 41 11.33 2.46 -4.21
CA GLN A 41 10.24 3.19 -4.85
C GLN A 41 8.96 2.35 -4.93
N GLN A 42 9.06 1.10 -5.37
CA GLN A 42 7.92 0.20 -5.46
C GLN A 42 7.29 -0.05 -4.09
N ASN A 43 8.10 -0.28 -3.07
CA ASN A 43 7.60 -0.44 -1.70
C ASN A 43 6.88 0.81 -1.20
N TYR A 44 7.42 2.00 -1.46
CA TYR A 44 6.79 3.27 -1.08
C TYR A 44 5.47 3.50 -1.82
N GLU A 45 5.41 3.21 -3.12
CA GLU A 45 4.19 3.32 -3.93
C GLU A 45 3.12 2.34 -3.43
N ILE A 46 3.48 1.09 -3.15
CA ILE A 46 2.58 0.08 -2.57
C ILE A 46 2.04 0.55 -1.22
N GLN A 47 2.89 0.98 -0.30
CA GLN A 47 2.46 1.44 1.04
C GLN A 47 1.51 2.64 0.97
N THR A 48 1.83 3.61 0.12
CA THR A 48 0.99 4.81 -0.05
C THR A 48 -0.36 4.45 -0.68
N ALA A 49 -0.35 3.61 -1.72
CA ALA A 49 -1.57 3.15 -2.38
C ALA A 49 -2.44 2.32 -1.43
N GLN A 50 -1.84 1.42 -0.67
CA GLN A 50 -2.51 0.63 0.36
C GLN A 50 -3.19 1.53 1.39
N SER A 51 -2.45 2.47 1.99
CA SER A 51 -3.00 3.35 3.03
C SER A 51 -4.14 4.21 2.52
N ARG A 52 -4.04 4.73 1.29
CA ARG A 52 -5.13 5.47 0.64
C ARG A 52 -6.34 4.59 0.35
N TYR A 53 -6.11 3.37 -0.10
CA TYR A 53 -7.18 2.41 -0.36
C TYR A 53 -7.92 2.07 0.94
N GLN A 54 -7.18 1.77 2.02
CA GLN A 54 -7.74 1.53 3.34
C GLN A 54 -8.60 2.71 3.79
N ALA A 55 -8.08 3.93 3.73
CA ALA A 55 -8.83 5.14 4.07
C ALA A 55 -10.11 5.31 3.24
N SER A 56 -10.12 4.89 1.97
CA SER A 56 -11.29 4.99 1.09
C SER A 56 -12.42 4.01 1.44
N LEU A 57 -12.12 2.92 2.13
CA LEU A 57 -13.12 1.94 2.58
C LEU A 57 -13.94 2.47 3.76
N GLY A 58 -13.32 3.27 4.62
CA GLY A 58 -13.94 3.80 5.83
C GLY A 58 -14.00 2.80 7.00
N PRO A 59 -14.42 3.24 8.18
CA PRO A 59 -14.30 2.48 9.44
C PRO A 59 -15.20 1.24 9.53
N GLY A 60 -16.12 1.05 8.58
CA GLY A 60 -16.99 -0.12 8.54
C GLY A 60 -16.36 -1.39 7.97
N TYR A 61 -15.07 -1.38 7.68
CA TYR A 61 -14.35 -2.50 7.09
C TYR A 61 -13.13 -2.89 7.93
N HIS A 62 -12.91 -4.19 8.09
CA HIS A 62 -11.64 -4.72 8.56
C HIS A 62 -10.78 -5.12 7.35
N VAL A 63 -9.54 -4.63 7.32
CA VAL A 63 -8.63 -4.85 6.20
C VAL A 63 -7.59 -5.91 6.54
N PHE A 64 -7.47 -6.92 5.67
CA PHE A 64 -6.49 -8.00 5.80
C PHE A 64 -5.43 -7.88 4.71
N ALA A 65 -4.19 -7.71 5.13
CA ALA A 65 -3.03 -7.79 4.24
C ALA A 65 -2.58 -9.24 4.13
N VAL A 66 -2.81 -9.85 2.97
CA VAL A 66 -2.61 -11.30 2.75
C VAL A 66 -1.22 -11.55 2.18
N GLY A 67 -0.41 -12.35 2.90
CA GLY A 67 0.86 -12.82 2.37
C GLY A 67 1.91 -13.15 3.41
N LYS A 68 2.86 -14.03 3.05
CA LYS A 68 3.97 -14.47 3.92
C LYS A 68 4.94 -13.36 4.32
N ARG A 69 5.02 -12.31 3.51
CA ARG A 69 5.81 -11.10 3.77
C ARG A 69 4.99 -9.92 3.31
N PRO A 70 4.07 -9.44 4.14
CA PRO A 70 3.47 -8.15 3.86
C PRO A 70 4.61 -7.13 3.70
N PRO A 71 4.51 -6.17 2.78
CA PRO A 71 5.51 -5.12 2.65
C PRO A 71 5.78 -4.53 4.03
N PRO A 72 7.03 -4.10 4.31
CA PRO A 72 7.36 -3.53 5.61
C PRO A 72 6.40 -2.38 5.87
N TYR A 73 5.45 -2.61 6.76
CA TYR A 73 4.48 -1.60 7.13
C TYR A 73 5.22 -0.45 7.78
N ASN A 74 5.33 0.63 7.07
CA ASN A 74 5.60 1.88 7.74
C ASN A 74 4.32 2.22 8.50
N ALA A 75 4.25 1.76 9.75
CA ALA A 75 3.14 2.02 10.66
C ALA A 75 2.79 3.52 10.73
N ILE A 76 3.76 4.39 10.44
CA ILE A 76 3.59 5.84 10.39
C ILE A 76 2.70 6.25 9.23
N THR A 77 2.95 5.77 8.00
CA THR A 77 2.15 6.14 6.82
C THR A 77 0.71 5.65 6.96
N THR A 78 0.51 4.42 7.42
CA THR A 78 -0.84 3.86 7.63
C THR A 78 -1.56 4.58 8.76
N ARG A 79 -0.88 4.85 9.89
CA ARG A 79 -1.46 5.63 11.00
C ARG A 79 -1.87 7.05 10.58
N TYR A 80 -1.11 7.67 9.68
CA TYR A 80 -1.41 9.02 9.24
C TYR A 80 -2.55 9.07 8.22
N LEU A 81 -2.58 8.13 7.26
CA LEU A 81 -3.53 8.16 6.14
C LEU A 81 -4.81 7.35 6.41
N ALA A 82 -4.77 6.38 7.31
CA ALA A 82 -5.87 5.47 7.64
C ALA A 82 -5.95 5.19 9.14
N ALA A 83 -5.91 6.25 9.95
CA ALA A 83 -5.81 6.18 11.42
C ALA A 83 -6.95 5.40 12.07
N ASP A 84 -8.16 5.52 11.54
CA ASP A 84 -9.37 4.90 12.10
C ASP A 84 -9.71 3.55 11.46
N GLN A 85 -8.79 3.02 10.65
CA GLN A 85 -9.02 1.77 9.93
C GLN A 85 -8.41 0.59 10.68
N GLU A 86 -9.25 -0.39 11.03
CA GLU A 86 -8.76 -1.67 11.55
C GLU A 86 -8.12 -2.49 10.45
N TRP A 87 -6.93 -3.04 10.72
CA TRP A 87 -6.25 -3.90 9.78
C TRP A 87 -5.40 -4.97 10.46
N THR A 88 -5.25 -6.12 9.79
CA THR A 88 -4.47 -7.26 10.26
C THR A 88 -3.58 -7.79 9.12
N ALA A 89 -2.32 -8.10 9.44
CA ALA A 89 -1.42 -8.78 8.51
C ALA A 89 -1.55 -10.30 8.70
N LEU A 90 -1.89 -11.02 7.63
CA LEU A 90 -1.95 -12.47 7.62
C LEU A 90 -0.58 -13.01 7.17
N THR A 91 0.18 -13.55 8.11
CA THR A 91 1.53 -14.10 7.85
C THR A 91 1.51 -15.55 7.39
N ASN A 92 0.48 -16.28 7.79
CA ASN A 92 0.17 -17.65 7.35
C ASN A 92 -1.28 -17.76 6.85
N PRO A 93 -1.58 -17.20 5.65
CA PRO A 93 -2.95 -17.06 5.17
C PRO A 93 -3.72 -18.39 5.06
N ALA A 94 -3.04 -19.51 4.81
CA ALA A 94 -3.69 -20.82 4.71
C ALA A 94 -4.37 -21.26 6.03
N VAL A 95 -3.83 -20.81 7.17
CA VAL A 95 -4.35 -21.14 8.51
C VAL A 95 -5.25 -19.99 9.04
N GLU A 96 -4.83 -18.75 8.80
CA GLU A 96 -5.46 -17.57 9.38
C GLU A 96 -6.75 -17.18 8.65
N LEU A 97 -6.83 -17.34 7.30
CA LEU A 97 -8.03 -17.04 6.54
C LEU A 97 -9.29 -17.80 7.03
N PRO A 98 -9.22 -19.14 7.26
CA PRO A 98 -10.39 -19.86 7.77
C PRO A 98 -10.83 -19.47 9.18
N ALA A 99 -9.94 -18.85 9.94
CA ALA A 99 -10.20 -18.45 11.34
C ALA A 99 -10.80 -17.03 11.48
N ILE A 100 -10.91 -16.28 10.39
CA ILE A 100 -11.49 -14.93 10.44
C ILE A 100 -12.99 -15.04 10.69
N SER A 101 -13.44 -14.47 11.80
CA SER A 101 -14.86 -14.33 12.13
C SER A 101 -15.26 -12.86 11.93
N PRO A 102 -16.11 -12.56 10.96
CA PRO A 102 -16.51 -11.18 10.70
C PRO A 102 -17.54 -10.69 11.72
N GLU A 103 -17.18 -9.71 12.50
CA GLU A 103 -18.04 -9.07 13.49
C GLU A 103 -18.83 -7.91 12.88
N ASN A 104 -19.87 -8.19 12.09
CA ASN A 104 -20.75 -7.17 11.50
C ASN A 104 -20.06 -6.08 10.66
N GLN A 105 -18.81 -6.30 10.27
CA GLN A 105 -18.00 -5.42 9.43
C GLN A 105 -17.91 -5.99 8.01
N GLY A 106 -17.60 -5.12 7.05
CA GLY A 106 -17.12 -5.55 5.74
C GLY A 106 -15.70 -6.10 5.86
N LEU A 107 -15.32 -7.00 4.97
CA LEU A 107 -13.98 -7.55 4.89
C LEU A 107 -13.30 -7.06 3.62
N ALA A 108 -12.07 -6.61 3.72
CA ALA A 108 -11.26 -6.26 2.57
C ALA A 108 -9.93 -6.99 2.62
N PHE A 109 -9.66 -7.81 1.62
CA PHE A 109 -8.42 -8.58 1.49
C PHE A 109 -7.52 -7.95 0.43
N LEU A 110 -6.26 -7.68 0.77
CA LEU A 110 -5.25 -7.11 -0.11
C LEU A 110 -4.19 -8.17 -0.41
N PHE A 111 -4.03 -8.51 -1.68
CA PHE A 111 -3.06 -9.52 -2.14
C PHE A 111 -1.90 -8.83 -2.85
N PHE A 112 -0.77 -8.76 -2.18
CA PHE A 112 0.46 -8.19 -2.73
C PHE A 112 1.15 -9.15 -3.70
N PRO A 113 2.00 -8.64 -4.60
CA PRO A 113 2.73 -9.46 -5.56
C PRO A 113 3.42 -10.68 -4.91
N GLY A 114 3.19 -11.86 -5.51
CA GLY A 114 3.68 -13.15 -5.00
C GLY A 114 2.76 -13.85 -3.99
N ASN A 115 1.56 -13.29 -3.72
CA ASN A 115 0.57 -13.86 -2.82
C ASN A 115 -0.81 -14.10 -3.49
N GLU A 116 -0.85 -14.00 -4.81
CA GLU A 116 -2.07 -14.11 -5.62
C GLU A 116 -2.73 -15.49 -5.50
N GLN A 117 -1.97 -16.55 -5.17
CA GLN A 117 -2.48 -17.89 -4.94
C GLN A 117 -3.49 -17.99 -3.80
N TYR A 118 -3.48 -17.04 -2.87
CA TYR A 118 -4.46 -17.02 -1.78
C TYR A 118 -5.82 -16.43 -2.17
N ARG A 119 -5.94 -15.82 -3.35
CA ARG A 119 -7.21 -15.27 -3.84
C ARG A 119 -8.26 -16.36 -4.00
N GLU A 120 -7.91 -17.48 -4.64
CA GLU A 120 -8.84 -18.59 -4.82
C GLU A 120 -9.33 -19.18 -3.49
N LEU A 121 -8.44 -19.29 -2.52
CA LEU A 121 -8.80 -19.73 -1.18
C LEU A 121 -9.76 -18.73 -0.53
N THR A 122 -9.49 -17.43 -0.64
CA THR A 122 -10.35 -16.38 -0.10
C THR A 122 -11.71 -16.39 -0.75
N HIS A 123 -11.81 -16.55 -2.08
CA HIS A 123 -13.09 -16.64 -2.80
C HIS A 123 -13.93 -17.87 -2.36
N LYS A 124 -13.26 -18.99 -2.06
CA LYS A 124 -13.95 -20.20 -1.56
C LYS A 124 -14.49 -20.00 -0.14
N LEU A 125 -13.73 -19.35 0.71
CA LEU A 125 -14.10 -19.12 2.12
C LEU A 125 -15.12 -18.00 2.26
N TYR A 126 -15.03 -16.97 1.42
CA TYR A 126 -15.83 -15.75 1.48
C TYR A 126 -16.44 -15.44 0.12
N PRO A 127 -17.45 -16.22 -0.34
CA PRO A 127 -18.04 -16.01 -1.67
C PRO A 127 -18.85 -14.73 -1.76
N GLY A 128 -18.95 -14.18 -2.98
CA GLY A 128 -19.82 -13.05 -3.29
C GLY A 128 -19.18 -11.66 -3.16
N GLY A 129 -17.90 -11.58 -2.85
CA GLY A 129 -17.17 -10.31 -2.83
C GLY A 129 -16.83 -9.80 -4.23
N LEU A 130 -16.30 -8.60 -4.29
CA LEU A 130 -15.90 -7.91 -5.51
C LEU A 130 -14.37 -7.86 -5.62
N ASP A 131 -13.85 -8.41 -6.72
CA ASP A 131 -12.44 -8.28 -7.09
C ASP A 131 -12.16 -6.94 -7.74
N SER A 132 -11.01 -6.36 -7.40
CA SER A 132 -10.45 -5.25 -8.16
C SER A 132 -8.92 -5.25 -8.13
N GLU A 133 -8.33 -4.42 -8.96
CA GLU A 133 -6.89 -4.24 -9.07
C GLU A 133 -6.53 -2.79 -8.74
N VAL A 134 -5.48 -2.62 -7.95
CA VAL A 134 -4.90 -1.32 -7.66
C VAL A 134 -3.59 -1.20 -8.43
N ALA A 135 -3.51 -0.20 -9.28
CA ALA A 135 -2.34 0.09 -10.10
C ALA A 135 -1.90 1.55 -9.94
N THR A 136 -0.66 1.83 -10.33
CA THR A 136 -0.15 3.21 -10.42
C THR A 136 -0.83 3.96 -11.56
N LYS A 137 -0.68 5.29 -11.60
CA LYS A 137 -1.12 6.12 -12.74
C LYS A 137 -0.47 5.73 -14.08
N ARG A 138 0.65 5.01 -14.03
CA ARG A 138 1.39 4.49 -15.20
C ARG A 138 0.96 3.08 -15.60
N GLY A 139 -0.05 2.51 -14.94
CA GLY A 139 -0.55 1.16 -15.21
C GLY A 139 0.29 0.04 -14.58
N THR A 140 1.26 0.34 -13.72
CA THR A 140 2.00 -0.70 -13.01
C THR A 140 1.12 -1.29 -11.92
N HIS A 141 0.90 -2.61 -11.95
CA HIS A 141 0.18 -3.35 -10.93
C HIS A 141 0.85 -3.19 -9.55
N LEU A 142 0.06 -2.94 -8.52
CA LEU A 142 0.52 -2.84 -7.14
C LEU A 142 0.03 -3.99 -6.27
N PHE A 143 -1.27 -4.25 -6.28
CA PHE A 143 -1.90 -5.36 -5.55
C PHE A 143 -3.33 -5.58 -6.04
N TYR A 144 -3.85 -6.79 -5.78
CA TYR A 144 -5.28 -7.09 -5.95
C TYR A 144 -6.03 -6.87 -4.65
N THR A 145 -7.33 -6.61 -4.77
CA THR A 145 -8.23 -6.49 -3.63
C THR A 145 -9.45 -7.36 -3.84
N TYR A 146 -9.98 -7.88 -2.75
CA TYR A 146 -11.26 -8.59 -2.71
C TYR A 146 -12.07 -8.09 -1.53
N VAL A 147 -13.25 -7.56 -1.79
CA VAL A 147 -14.05 -6.83 -0.80
C VAL A 147 -15.44 -7.41 -0.67
N LEU A 148 -15.83 -7.71 0.56
CA LEU A 148 -17.19 -8.05 0.94
C LEU A 148 -17.80 -6.90 1.76
N THR A 149 -18.98 -6.48 1.38
CA THR A 149 -19.75 -5.53 2.18
C THR A 149 -20.22 -6.16 3.50
N PRO A 150 -20.57 -5.39 4.53
CA PRO A 150 -21.10 -5.94 5.78
C PRO A 150 -22.31 -6.88 5.59
N ARG A 151 -23.16 -6.62 4.60
CA ARG A 151 -24.30 -7.49 4.28
C ARG A 151 -23.87 -8.83 3.71
N GLN A 152 -22.88 -8.83 2.80
CA GLN A 152 -22.33 -10.07 2.23
C GLN A 152 -21.63 -10.90 3.27
N THR A 153 -20.88 -10.25 4.16
CA THR A 153 -20.16 -10.91 5.23
C THR A 153 -21.11 -11.67 6.18
N GLN A 154 -22.25 -11.07 6.54
CA GLN A 154 -23.28 -11.72 7.34
C GLN A 154 -23.94 -12.93 6.65
N ALA A 155 -23.96 -12.95 5.32
CA ALA A 155 -24.57 -14.04 4.55
C ALA A 155 -23.65 -15.29 4.47
N VAL A 156 -22.35 -15.13 4.59
CA VAL A 156 -21.36 -16.23 4.54
C VAL A 156 -21.41 -17.11 5.79
N HIS A 157 -21.90 -16.59 6.92
CA HIS A 157 -21.94 -17.27 8.21
C HIS A 157 -23.30 -17.82 8.62
N LYS A 158 -24.25 -17.85 7.71
CA LYS A 158 -25.54 -18.54 7.88
C LYS A 158 -25.51 -19.91 7.23
#